data_00091663725fa5102a406e5717f88a94
#
_entry.id   00091663725fa5102a406e5717f88a94
#
_cell.length_a   1.000
_cell.length_b   1.000
_cell.length_c   1.000
_cell.angle_alpha   90.00
_cell.angle_beta   90.00
_cell.angle_gamma   90.00
#
_symmetry.space_group_name_H-M   'P 1'
#
loop_
_entity.id
_entity.type
_entity.pdbx_description
1 polymer ?
#
loop_
_entity_poly.entity_id
_entity_poly.type
_entity_poly.pdbx_seq_one_letter_code
_entity_poly.pdbx_strand_id
1 'polypeptide(L)'
;EPTMSKPLFAGTMPALMTPCTPDRRPDFDALVRMGRHLVEAGMSAVVYCGSMGDWPLLTDDERMEGVERLVKAGLPVVVGTGAQNTARAVAIAAHAKRVGAAGLMLIPRVLSRGSSIAAQRAHFDAVLAAGVDLPSVIYNSPYYGFETKADLFFDLRSRARHLVGFKEFGGGASLTYAA
;
A
#
# COMPACT_ATOMS: atom_id res chain seq x y z
N GLU A 1 -16.90 -20.57 -20.24
CA GLU A 1 -16.39 -19.20 -20.31
C GLU A 1 -15.46 -19.00 -19.11
N PRO A 2 -14.22 -18.53 -19.29
CA PRO A 2 -13.38 -18.21 -18.16
C PRO A 2 -14.01 -17.04 -17.41
N THR A 3 -14.44 -17.27 -16.18
CA THR A 3 -14.87 -16.22 -15.27
C THR A 3 -13.68 -15.28 -15.06
N MET A 4 -13.73 -14.12 -15.70
CA MET A 4 -12.74 -13.06 -15.44
C MET A 4 -12.77 -12.75 -13.95
N SER A 5 -11.68 -13.05 -13.25
CA SER A 5 -11.57 -12.71 -11.84
C SER A 5 -11.69 -11.19 -11.69
N LYS A 6 -12.52 -10.77 -10.74
CA LYS A 6 -12.70 -9.32 -10.47
C LYS A 6 -11.35 -8.70 -10.13
N PRO A 7 -10.99 -7.55 -10.73
CA PRO A 7 -9.73 -6.87 -10.39
C PRO A 7 -9.65 -6.57 -8.89
N LEU A 8 -8.47 -6.69 -8.28
CA LEU A 8 -8.27 -6.43 -6.86
C LEU A 8 -8.80 -5.04 -6.45
N PHE A 9 -8.41 -4.01 -7.20
CA PHE A 9 -8.80 -2.62 -6.92
C PHE A 9 -10.18 -2.27 -7.51
N ALA A 10 -11.15 -3.14 -7.23
CA ALA A 10 -12.56 -2.92 -7.59
C ALA A 10 -13.44 -3.19 -6.37
N GLY A 11 -14.10 -2.16 -5.84
CA GLY A 11 -14.90 -2.24 -4.63
C GLY A 11 -14.30 -1.43 -3.48
N THR A 12 -14.78 -1.69 -2.28
CA THR A 12 -14.37 -0.95 -1.08
C THR A 12 -13.27 -1.69 -0.33
N MET A 13 -12.21 -0.97 0.01
CA MET A 13 -11.06 -1.49 0.75
C MET A 13 -10.74 -0.55 1.91
N PRO A 14 -11.17 -0.87 3.14
CA PRO A 14 -10.88 -0.04 4.29
C PRO A 14 -9.40 -0.09 4.68
N ALA A 15 -8.88 1.06 5.12
CA ALA A 15 -7.57 1.16 5.74
C ALA A 15 -7.68 0.76 7.21
N LEU A 16 -7.00 -0.31 7.61
CA LEU A 16 -7.00 -0.78 8.98
C LEU A 16 -6.13 0.11 9.88
N MET A 17 -6.64 0.39 11.06
CA MET A 17 -5.84 0.89 12.18
C MET A 17 -5.02 -0.26 12.77
N THR A 18 -3.99 0.04 13.55
CA THR A 18 -3.30 -0.94 14.37
C THR A 18 -3.85 -0.91 15.79
N PRO A 19 -4.69 -1.87 16.19
CA PRO A 19 -5.13 -1.98 17.57
C PRO A 19 -3.93 -2.21 18.49
N CYS A 20 -3.98 -1.63 19.68
CA CYS A 20 -2.92 -1.75 20.66
C CYS A 20 -3.46 -2.27 22.00
N THR A 21 -2.63 -3.01 22.68
CA THR A 21 -2.83 -3.39 24.06
C THR A 21 -2.66 -2.19 25.02
N PRO A 22 -3.07 -2.27 26.29
CA PRO A 22 -2.89 -1.18 27.24
C PRO A 22 -1.44 -0.74 27.44
N ASP A 23 -0.47 -1.63 27.24
CA ASP A 23 0.96 -1.36 27.28
C ASP A 23 1.52 -0.85 25.93
N ARG A 24 0.64 -0.45 25.02
CA ARG A 24 0.94 0.19 23.73
C ARG A 24 1.68 -0.69 22.73
N ARG A 25 1.49 -1.99 22.80
CA ARG A 25 2.01 -2.94 21.82
C ARG A 25 0.92 -3.30 20.80
N PRO A 26 1.26 -3.58 19.54
CA PRO A 26 0.26 -4.05 18.59
C PRO A 26 -0.49 -5.29 19.07
N ASP A 27 -1.82 -5.26 18.99
CA ASP A 27 -2.69 -6.41 19.23
C ASP A 27 -3.07 -7.03 17.87
N PHE A 28 -2.25 -7.97 17.42
CA PHE A 28 -2.45 -8.61 16.12
C PHE A 28 -3.68 -9.52 16.08
N ASP A 29 -4.13 -10.06 17.20
CA ASP A 29 -5.36 -10.84 17.24
C ASP A 29 -6.58 -9.93 17.05
N ALA A 30 -6.60 -8.75 17.65
CA ALA A 30 -7.60 -7.74 17.39
C ALA A 30 -7.55 -7.23 15.94
N LEU A 31 -6.37 -7.05 15.37
CA LEU A 31 -6.17 -6.67 13.98
C LEU A 31 -6.82 -7.69 13.03
N VAL A 32 -6.58 -8.98 13.25
CA VAL A 32 -7.16 -10.06 12.45
C VAL A 32 -8.68 -10.11 12.61
N ARG A 33 -9.22 -9.99 13.83
CA ARG A 33 -10.67 -9.94 14.06
C ARG A 33 -11.33 -8.80 13.31
N MET A 34 -10.73 -7.60 13.35
CA MET A 34 -11.21 -6.42 12.63
C MET A 34 -11.20 -6.65 11.11
N GLY A 35 -10.11 -7.17 10.57
CA GLY A 35 -9.99 -7.49 9.14
C GLY A 35 -11.03 -8.50 8.68
N ARG A 36 -11.25 -9.58 9.44
CA ARG A 36 -12.29 -10.59 9.15
C ARG A 36 -13.67 -9.98 9.13
N HIS A 37 -14.02 -9.23 10.16
CA HIS A 37 -15.33 -8.57 10.25
C HIS A 37 -15.61 -7.71 9.02
N LEU A 38 -14.63 -6.95 8.55
CA LEU A 38 -14.79 -6.07 7.39
C LEU A 38 -14.96 -6.86 6.08
N VAL A 39 -14.18 -7.92 5.87
CA VAL A 39 -14.32 -8.78 4.69
C VAL A 39 -15.65 -9.53 4.71
N GLU A 40 -16.08 -10.06 5.85
CA GLU A 40 -17.39 -10.69 6.03
C GLU A 40 -18.55 -9.70 5.80
N ALA A 41 -18.35 -8.43 6.09
CA ALA A 41 -19.30 -7.35 5.79
C ALA A 41 -19.31 -6.93 4.31
N GLY A 42 -18.52 -7.58 3.43
CA GLY A 42 -18.53 -7.37 1.99
C GLY A 42 -17.41 -6.48 1.45
N MET A 43 -16.42 -6.13 2.26
CA MET A 43 -15.25 -5.41 1.76
C MET A 43 -14.41 -6.32 0.86
N SER A 44 -13.90 -5.77 -0.25
CA SER A 44 -13.18 -6.56 -1.26
C SER A 44 -11.75 -6.92 -0.87
N ALA A 45 -11.15 -6.13 0.00
CA ALA A 45 -9.83 -6.33 0.59
C ALA A 45 -9.67 -5.42 1.80
N VAL A 46 -8.56 -5.54 2.51
CA VAL A 46 -8.15 -4.60 3.57
C VAL A 46 -6.79 -4.00 3.21
N VAL A 47 -6.58 -2.74 3.56
CA VAL A 47 -5.28 -2.07 3.42
C VAL A 47 -4.61 -2.00 4.78
N TYR A 48 -3.38 -2.47 4.90
CA TYR A 48 -2.64 -2.40 6.16
C TYR A 48 -1.27 -1.73 5.97
N CYS A 49 -0.78 -1.08 7.01
CA CYS A 49 0.40 -0.20 7.00
C CYS A 49 0.26 1.04 6.10
N GLY A 50 -0.97 1.51 5.90
CA GLY A 50 -1.20 2.89 5.48
C GLY A 50 -1.04 3.88 6.64
N SER A 51 -1.32 5.17 6.40
CA SER A 51 -1.26 6.22 7.44
C SER A 51 -2.23 5.95 8.60
N MET A 52 -3.42 5.41 8.33
CA MET A 52 -4.38 5.02 9.36
C MET A 52 -3.90 3.86 10.24
N GLY A 53 -2.98 3.04 9.74
CA GLY A 53 -2.35 1.97 10.48
C GLY A 53 -1.10 2.39 11.26
N ASP A 54 -0.80 3.68 11.31
CA ASP A 54 0.33 4.26 12.04
C ASP A 54 1.69 3.67 11.64
N TRP A 55 1.87 3.39 10.34
CA TRP A 55 3.11 2.78 9.85
C TRP A 55 4.40 3.47 10.33
N PRO A 56 4.45 4.82 10.52
CA PRO A 56 5.68 5.47 10.99
C PRO A 56 6.03 5.14 12.45
N LEU A 57 5.06 4.68 13.23
CA LEU A 57 5.21 4.38 14.66
C LEU A 57 5.53 2.90 14.93
N LEU A 58 5.37 2.05 13.93
CA LEU A 58 5.66 0.62 14.03
C LEU A 58 7.10 0.32 13.60
N THR A 59 7.71 -0.66 14.23
CA THR A 59 8.95 -1.25 13.73
C THR A 59 8.68 -2.01 12.43
N ASP A 60 9.72 -2.27 11.64
CA ASP A 60 9.57 -3.08 10.43
C ASP A 60 9.08 -4.50 10.74
N ASP A 61 9.56 -5.08 11.84
CA ASP A 61 9.14 -6.42 12.30
C ASP A 61 7.66 -6.43 12.69
N GLU A 62 7.18 -5.42 13.42
CA GLU A 62 5.76 -5.29 13.78
C GLU A 62 4.87 -5.14 12.53
N ARG A 63 5.32 -4.35 11.55
CA ARG A 63 4.61 -4.19 10.27
C ARG A 63 4.51 -5.53 9.53
N MET A 64 5.62 -6.22 9.41
CA MET A 64 5.70 -7.50 8.71
C MET A 64 4.87 -8.58 9.43
N GLU A 65 4.93 -8.65 10.76
CA GLU A 65 4.11 -9.57 11.53
C GLU A 65 2.61 -9.32 11.33
N GLY A 66 2.16 -8.07 11.38
CA GLY A 66 0.76 -7.73 11.14
C GLY A 66 0.28 -8.17 9.76
N VAL A 67 1.08 -7.94 8.73
CA VAL A 67 0.79 -8.41 7.36
C VAL A 67 0.70 -9.93 7.31
N GLU A 68 1.67 -10.64 7.90
CA GLU A 68 1.67 -12.11 7.95
C GLU A 68 0.44 -12.68 8.65
N ARG A 69 0.04 -12.10 9.78
CA ARG A 69 -1.15 -12.53 10.52
C ARG A 69 -2.43 -12.37 9.70
N LEU A 70 -2.58 -11.25 9.01
CA LEU A 70 -3.73 -10.99 8.14
C LEU A 70 -3.76 -11.97 6.96
N VAL A 71 -2.64 -12.18 6.27
CA VAL A 71 -2.54 -13.11 5.14
C VAL A 71 -2.79 -14.55 5.59
N LYS A 72 -2.20 -14.98 6.71
CA LYS A 72 -2.45 -16.31 7.29
C LYS A 72 -3.92 -16.54 7.64
N ALA A 73 -4.63 -15.50 7.99
CA ALA A 73 -6.07 -15.56 8.25
C ALA A 73 -6.93 -15.69 6.97
N GLY A 74 -6.30 -15.74 5.80
CA GLY A 74 -6.96 -15.85 4.51
C GLY A 74 -7.53 -14.54 3.96
N LEU A 75 -7.12 -13.39 4.52
CA LEU A 75 -7.62 -12.09 4.11
C LEU A 75 -6.85 -11.56 2.89
N PRO A 76 -7.53 -10.93 1.92
CA PRO A 76 -6.87 -10.20 0.84
C PRO A 76 -6.32 -8.88 1.37
N VAL A 77 -4.99 -8.77 1.45
CA VAL A 77 -4.30 -7.64 2.04
C VAL A 77 -3.57 -6.83 0.99
N VAL A 78 -3.85 -5.53 0.94
CA VAL A 78 -3.04 -4.54 0.22
C VAL A 78 -2.08 -3.91 1.23
N VAL A 79 -0.78 -4.02 0.97
CA VAL A 79 0.26 -3.59 1.90
C VAL A 79 0.78 -2.21 1.55
N GLY A 80 0.72 -1.29 2.51
CA GLY A 80 1.38 0.02 2.40
C GLY A 80 2.90 -0.12 2.53
N THR A 81 3.64 0.39 1.55
CA THR A 81 5.11 0.31 1.51
C THR A 81 5.81 1.55 2.07
N GLY A 82 5.07 2.41 2.78
CA GLY A 82 5.59 3.67 3.30
C GLY A 82 6.91 3.50 4.07
N ALA A 83 7.91 4.32 3.72
CA ALA A 83 9.19 4.37 4.40
C ALA A 83 9.92 5.68 4.11
N GLN A 84 10.85 6.03 4.99
CA GLN A 84 11.70 7.23 4.81
C GLN A 84 12.82 6.99 3.81
N ASN A 85 13.19 5.75 3.54
CA ASN A 85 14.19 5.41 2.54
C ASN A 85 13.73 4.25 1.64
N THR A 86 14.33 4.19 0.46
CA THR A 86 13.97 3.22 -0.57
C THR A 86 14.28 1.78 -0.15
N ALA A 87 15.39 1.54 0.54
CA ALA A 87 15.77 0.18 0.95
C ALA A 87 14.73 -0.46 1.87
N ARG A 88 14.17 0.30 2.82
CA ARG A 88 13.09 -0.18 3.70
C ARG A 88 11.80 -0.44 2.92
N ALA A 89 11.42 0.46 2.01
CA ALA A 89 10.24 0.27 1.17
C ALA A 89 10.36 -0.98 0.29
N VAL A 90 11.53 -1.21 -0.29
CA VAL A 90 11.86 -2.42 -1.06
C VAL A 90 11.75 -3.68 -0.20
N ALA A 91 12.29 -3.68 1.02
CA ALA A 91 12.21 -4.81 1.93
C ALA A 91 10.75 -5.15 2.29
N ILE A 92 9.91 -4.14 2.52
CA ILE A 92 8.49 -4.32 2.81
C ILE A 92 7.75 -4.89 1.59
N ALA A 93 8.00 -4.38 0.39
CA ALA A 93 7.39 -4.89 -0.85
C ALA A 93 7.79 -6.34 -1.12
N ALA A 94 9.08 -6.67 -0.96
CA ALA A 94 9.58 -8.04 -1.11
C ALA A 94 8.96 -9.00 -0.08
N HIS A 95 8.82 -8.55 1.16
CA HIS A 95 8.14 -9.31 2.22
C HIS A 95 6.67 -9.56 1.85
N ALA A 96 5.92 -8.53 1.45
CA ALA A 96 4.52 -8.65 1.06
C ALA A 96 4.33 -9.68 -0.05
N LYS A 97 5.19 -9.66 -1.07
CA LYS A 97 5.18 -10.65 -2.14
C LYS A 97 5.45 -12.07 -1.61
N ARG A 98 6.48 -12.23 -0.77
CA ARG A 98 6.88 -13.54 -0.23
C ARG A 98 5.78 -14.19 0.61
N VAL A 99 5.03 -13.42 1.37
CA VAL A 99 3.98 -13.95 2.27
C VAL A 99 2.62 -14.10 1.59
N GLY A 100 2.48 -13.67 0.34
CA GLY A 100 1.25 -13.83 -0.44
C GLY A 100 0.23 -12.72 -0.21
N ALA A 101 0.66 -11.49 0.05
CA ALA A 101 -0.23 -10.34 0.02
C ALA A 101 -0.92 -10.18 -1.34
N ALA A 102 -2.09 -9.56 -1.36
CA ALA A 102 -2.89 -9.40 -2.57
C ALA A 102 -2.41 -8.25 -3.47
N GLY A 103 -1.81 -7.21 -2.91
CA GLY A 103 -1.35 -6.05 -3.67
C GLY A 103 -0.55 -5.08 -2.81
N LEU A 104 -0.09 -3.99 -3.44
CA LEU A 104 0.69 -2.94 -2.80
C LEU A 104 0.05 -1.57 -2.98
N MET A 105 0.24 -0.72 -1.97
CA MET A 105 -0.01 0.71 -2.06
C MET A 105 1.29 1.45 -1.79
N LEU A 106 1.80 2.11 -2.83
CA LEU A 106 3.07 2.82 -2.80
C LEU A 106 2.83 4.30 -2.46
N ILE A 107 3.73 4.86 -1.67
CA ILE A 107 3.84 6.31 -1.47
C ILE A 107 5.22 6.78 -1.92
N PRO A 108 5.36 8.08 -2.25
CA PRO A 108 6.68 8.64 -2.52
C PRO A 108 7.56 8.54 -1.28
N ARG A 109 8.86 8.65 -1.47
CA ARG A 109 9.80 8.75 -0.36
C ARG A 109 9.50 10.02 0.44
N VAL A 110 9.17 9.86 1.72
CA VAL A 110 8.75 10.95 2.61
C VAL A 110 9.93 11.65 3.29
N LEU A 111 9.70 12.90 3.75
CA LEU A 111 10.69 13.72 4.47
C LEU A 111 12.00 13.94 3.67
N SER A 112 11.91 13.94 2.36
CA SER A 112 13.05 14.14 1.47
C SER A 112 13.13 15.60 1.05
N ARG A 113 14.11 16.32 1.56
CA ARG A 113 14.42 17.67 1.06
C ARG A 113 14.90 17.58 -0.38
N GLY A 114 14.38 18.47 -1.25
CA GLY A 114 14.79 18.52 -2.64
C GLY A 114 14.51 17.24 -3.42
N SER A 115 13.43 16.54 -3.11
CA SER A 115 13.02 15.37 -3.86
C SER A 115 12.71 15.73 -5.31
N SER A 116 13.53 15.27 -6.23
CA SER A 116 13.32 15.46 -7.66
C SER A 116 12.41 14.35 -8.23
N ILE A 117 11.80 14.62 -9.38
CA ILE A 117 11.05 13.60 -10.13
C ILE A 117 11.93 12.39 -10.40
N ALA A 118 13.21 12.58 -10.76
CA ALA A 118 14.14 11.48 -10.99
C ALA A 118 14.38 10.62 -9.73
N ALA A 119 14.51 11.25 -8.56
CA ALA A 119 14.68 10.53 -7.29
C ALA A 119 13.41 9.74 -6.92
N GLN A 120 12.24 10.30 -7.11
CA GLN A 120 10.97 9.60 -6.84
C GLN A 120 10.71 8.50 -7.88
N ARG A 121 11.06 8.72 -9.15
CA ARG A 121 11.04 7.66 -10.17
C ARG A 121 11.89 6.46 -9.75
N ALA A 122 13.14 6.70 -9.35
CA ALA A 122 14.03 5.64 -8.90
C ALA A 122 13.48 4.89 -7.68
N HIS A 123 12.85 5.61 -6.74
CA HIS A 123 12.20 5.02 -5.58
C HIS A 123 11.03 4.09 -6.01
N PHE A 124 10.11 4.58 -6.82
CA PHE A 124 8.97 3.79 -7.29
C PHE A 124 9.41 2.58 -8.14
N ASP A 125 10.37 2.76 -9.04
CA ASP A 125 10.91 1.66 -9.86
C ASP A 125 11.47 0.54 -8.97
N ALA A 126 12.25 0.87 -7.93
CA ALA A 126 12.81 -0.11 -7.02
C ALA A 126 11.74 -0.86 -6.22
N VAL A 127 10.72 -0.17 -5.72
CA VAL A 127 9.64 -0.79 -4.95
C VAL A 127 8.77 -1.67 -5.85
N LEU A 128 8.44 -1.20 -7.06
CA LEU A 128 7.68 -1.98 -8.04
C LEU A 128 8.43 -3.23 -8.48
N ALA A 129 9.74 -3.14 -8.68
CA ALA A 129 10.57 -4.30 -9.01
C ALA A 129 10.56 -5.36 -7.89
N ALA A 130 10.63 -4.93 -6.62
CA ALA A 130 10.56 -5.83 -5.46
C ALA A 130 9.19 -6.50 -5.31
N GLY A 131 8.12 -5.81 -5.67
CA GLY A 131 6.73 -6.30 -5.65
C GLY A 131 6.23 -6.78 -7.01
N VAL A 132 7.10 -7.20 -7.91
CA VAL A 132 6.71 -7.64 -9.26
C VAL A 132 5.58 -8.67 -9.20
N ASP A 133 4.61 -8.53 -10.11
CA ASP A 133 3.38 -9.32 -10.21
C ASP A 133 2.30 -9.02 -9.16
N LEU A 134 2.57 -8.25 -8.11
CA LEU A 134 1.52 -7.77 -7.21
C LEU A 134 0.82 -6.54 -7.81
N PRO A 135 -0.50 -6.58 -8.03
CA PRO A 135 -1.25 -5.39 -8.41
C PRO A 135 -0.94 -4.23 -7.46
N SER A 136 -0.52 -3.11 -8.00
CA SER A 136 -0.02 -1.97 -7.21
C SER A 136 -0.69 -0.68 -7.61
N VAL A 137 -0.92 0.18 -6.62
CA VAL A 137 -1.39 1.56 -6.83
C VAL A 137 -0.45 2.54 -6.17
N ILE A 138 -0.34 3.74 -6.72
CA ILE A 138 0.34 4.86 -6.07
C ILE A 138 -0.69 5.67 -5.29
N TYR A 139 -0.40 5.93 -4.02
CA TYR A 139 -1.18 6.82 -3.20
C TYR A 139 -0.65 8.25 -3.35
N ASN A 140 -1.45 9.10 -3.98
CA ASN A 140 -1.17 10.50 -4.18
C ASN A 140 -1.91 11.32 -3.11
N SER A 141 -1.14 11.99 -2.26
CA SER A 141 -1.67 12.80 -1.16
C SER A 141 -0.76 14.00 -0.90
N PRO A 142 -1.33 15.19 -0.63
CA PRO A 142 -0.54 16.36 -0.28
C PRO A 142 0.31 16.18 0.98
N TYR A 143 -0.03 15.23 1.85
CA TYR A 143 0.72 14.94 3.08
C TYR A 143 2.14 14.43 2.83
N TYR A 144 2.42 13.88 1.63
CA TYR A 144 3.72 13.29 1.35
C TYR A 144 4.71 14.25 0.68
N GLY A 145 4.29 15.49 0.39
CA GLY A 145 5.17 16.53 -0.15
C GLY A 145 5.67 16.29 -1.58
N PHE A 146 5.10 15.33 -2.29
CA PHE A 146 5.36 15.06 -3.70
C PHE A 146 4.08 14.60 -4.37
N GLU A 147 3.78 15.20 -5.51
CA GLU A 147 2.62 14.86 -6.33
C GLU A 147 3.07 14.06 -7.56
N THR A 148 2.54 12.85 -7.69
CA THR A 148 2.76 12.02 -8.87
C THR A 148 1.80 12.48 -9.98
N LYS A 149 2.34 13.02 -11.06
CA LYS A 149 1.59 13.45 -12.25
C LYS A 149 1.45 12.31 -13.27
N ALA A 150 0.56 12.50 -14.23
CA ALA A 150 0.22 11.49 -15.24
C ALA A 150 1.44 11.01 -16.03
N ASP A 151 2.34 11.91 -16.44
CA ASP A 151 3.54 11.56 -17.19
C ASP A 151 4.47 10.61 -16.40
N LEU A 152 4.73 10.88 -15.12
CA LEU A 152 5.49 9.97 -14.27
C LEU A 152 4.75 8.64 -14.08
N PHE A 153 3.45 8.67 -13.86
CA PHE A 153 2.66 7.45 -13.69
C PHE A 153 2.72 6.54 -14.91
N PHE A 154 2.48 7.10 -16.11
CA PHE A 154 2.51 6.32 -17.34
C PHE A 154 3.92 5.85 -17.71
N ASP A 155 4.94 6.64 -17.40
CA ASP A 155 6.33 6.22 -17.55
C ASP A 155 6.63 4.99 -16.66
N LEU A 156 6.27 5.02 -15.38
CA LEU A 156 6.41 3.88 -14.47
C LEU A 156 5.61 2.66 -14.95
N ARG A 157 4.35 2.87 -15.35
CA ARG A 157 3.47 1.80 -15.84
C ARG A 157 4.00 1.15 -17.11
N SER A 158 4.70 1.88 -17.98
CA SER A 158 5.29 1.32 -19.20
C SER A 158 6.32 0.23 -18.91
N ARG A 159 6.99 0.30 -17.75
CA ARG A 159 7.99 -0.67 -17.28
C ARG A 159 7.43 -1.67 -16.27
N ALA A 160 6.39 -1.30 -15.52
CA ALA A 160 5.79 -2.13 -14.48
C ALA A 160 4.28 -2.27 -14.73
N ARG A 161 3.88 -3.26 -15.52
CA ARG A 161 2.47 -3.47 -15.91
C ARG A 161 1.53 -3.77 -14.74
N HIS A 162 2.07 -4.22 -13.60
CA HIS A 162 1.34 -4.44 -12.37
C HIS A 162 1.05 -3.13 -11.59
N LEU A 163 1.58 -1.98 -12.01
CA LEU A 163 1.09 -0.67 -11.55
C LEU A 163 -0.22 -0.38 -12.29
N VAL A 164 -1.35 -0.47 -11.59
CA VAL A 164 -2.68 -0.51 -12.20
C VAL A 164 -3.53 0.73 -11.92
N GLY A 165 -3.12 1.61 -11.02
CA GLY A 165 -3.90 2.80 -10.74
C GLY A 165 -3.37 3.71 -9.65
N PHE A 166 -4.23 4.64 -9.27
CA PHE A 166 -4.01 5.65 -8.25
C PHE A 166 -5.01 5.52 -7.10
N LYS A 167 -4.57 5.88 -5.91
CA LYS A 167 -5.44 6.39 -4.85
C LYS A 167 -5.23 7.90 -4.75
N GLU A 168 -6.23 8.70 -5.11
CA GLU A 168 -6.15 10.16 -5.08
C GLU A 168 -6.84 10.73 -3.83
N PHE A 169 -6.15 11.63 -3.11
CA PHE A 169 -6.65 12.29 -1.90
C PHE A 169 -6.47 13.82 -1.93
N GLY A 170 -6.30 14.40 -3.10
CA GLY A 170 -6.00 15.83 -3.27
C GLY A 170 -7.22 16.75 -3.39
N GLY A 171 -8.45 16.24 -3.24
CA GLY A 171 -9.68 17.02 -3.42
C GLY A 171 -10.17 17.08 -4.87
N GLY A 172 -11.22 17.89 -5.13
CA GLY A 172 -11.97 17.87 -6.38
C GLY A 172 -11.15 18.08 -7.65
N ALA A 173 -10.24 19.06 -7.66
CA ALA A 173 -9.39 19.33 -8.83
C ALA A 173 -8.42 18.17 -9.13
N SER A 174 -7.85 17.55 -8.10
CA SER A 174 -6.96 16.41 -8.25
C SER A 174 -7.71 15.16 -8.69
N LEU A 175 -8.93 14.95 -8.21
CA LEU A 175 -9.79 13.86 -8.67
C LEU A 175 -10.16 14.01 -10.15
N THR A 176 -10.51 15.22 -10.58
CA THR A 176 -10.79 15.52 -12.00
C THR A 176 -9.56 15.28 -12.86
N TYR A 177 -8.38 15.65 -12.40
CA TYR A 177 -7.14 15.39 -13.11
C TYR A 177 -6.81 13.90 -13.22
N ALA A 178 -7.06 13.12 -12.15
CA ALA A 178 -6.77 11.70 -12.11
C ALA A 178 -7.73 10.83 -12.94
N ALA A 179 -8.95 11.34 -13.16
CA ALA A 179 -9.98 10.66 -13.95
C ALA A 179 -9.72 10.76 -15.46
#